data_511ef8b8b2501a503a4d279b00342100
#
_entry.id   511ef8b8b2501a503a4d279b00342100
#
_cell.length_a   1.000
_cell.length_b   1.000
_cell.length_c   1.000
_cell.angle_alpha   90.00
_cell.angle_beta   90.00
_cell.angle_gamma   90.00
#
_symmetry.space_group_name_H-M   'P 1'
#
loop_
_entity.id
_entity.type
_entity.pdbx_description
1 polymer ?
#
loop_
_entity_poly.entity_id
_entity_poly.type
_entity_poly.pdbx_seq_one_letter_code
_entity_poly.pdbx_strand_id
1 'polypeptide(L)'
;MIAIALLLAQSAAGPALIPRGEKIFAQSCSVGYCHGVAGAAGRGPRLRGRTFSKDYLYSVTRDGIPNSAMPAWKDRLKDEDIHAVVDYVASLSSATDAAPPANPMPPGIGPASLASFNGPPQAARGHALFFDPARENCGACHSIAGRGIAIGPDLKSQPDFVTLVHSSHSRHVLTARLKSGEEFPALLAEQNGRQTRLYDVTLAPPVLRTFAREDIASLRENPSWRHSDFVKEYSEAELEDIGRYLRWATKGK
;
A
#
# COMPACT_ATOMS: atom_id res chain seq x y z
N MET A 1 49.65 12.99 28.96
CA MET A 1 48.69 13.08 27.83
C MET A 1 47.86 11.81 27.84
N ILE A 2 46.60 11.91 28.31
CA ILE A 2 45.67 10.78 28.42
C ILE A 2 44.76 10.86 27.20
N ALA A 3 44.88 9.90 26.28
CA ALA A 3 43.99 9.78 25.13
C ALA A 3 42.66 9.14 25.55
N ILE A 4 41.60 9.94 25.53
CA ILE A 4 40.24 9.46 25.73
C ILE A 4 39.75 8.86 24.40
N ALA A 5 39.69 7.54 24.33
CA ALA A 5 39.08 6.85 23.19
C ALA A 5 37.55 6.95 23.34
N LEU A 6 36.94 7.72 22.46
CA LEU A 6 35.48 7.81 22.33
C LEU A 6 34.98 6.55 21.62
N LEU A 7 34.44 5.58 22.37
CA LEU A 7 33.73 4.45 21.81
C LEU A 7 32.39 4.96 21.24
N LEU A 8 32.31 5.08 19.93
CA LEU A 8 31.05 5.20 19.22
C LEU A 8 30.35 3.85 19.31
N ALA A 9 29.34 3.76 20.17
CA ALA A 9 28.43 2.63 20.21
C ALA A 9 27.60 2.65 18.92
N GLN A 10 28.04 1.92 17.90
CA GLN A 10 27.21 1.59 16.75
C GLN A 10 26.13 0.63 17.25
N SER A 11 24.90 1.13 17.32
CA SER A 11 23.72 0.31 17.57
C SER A 11 23.49 -0.58 16.34
N ALA A 12 24.21 -1.69 16.25
CA ALA A 12 23.92 -2.77 15.33
C ALA A 12 22.63 -3.42 15.81
N ALA A 13 21.54 -3.31 15.03
CA ALA A 13 20.35 -4.14 15.20
C ALA A 13 20.80 -5.59 15.20
N GLY A 14 20.87 -6.21 16.36
CA GLY A 14 21.40 -7.56 16.50
C GLY A 14 20.49 -8.59 15.85
N PRO A 15 21.03 -9.71 15.34
CA PRO A 15 20.28 -10.78 14.68
C PRO A 15 19.16 -11.39 15.55
N ALA A 16 19.11 -11.09 16.85
CA ALA A 16 18.06 -11.54 17.77
C ALA A 16 16.74 -10.75 17.68
N LEU A 17 16.71 -9.55 17.09
CA LEU A 17 15.48 -8.72 16.99
C LEU A 17 14.54 -9.22 15.91
N ILE A 18 15.04 -9.69 14.77
CA ILE A 18 14.20 -10.17 13.66
C ILE A 18 13.33 -11.36 14.06
N PRO A 19 13.82 -12.45 14.68
CA PRO A 19 12.99 -13.57 15.15
C PRO A 19 11.97 -13.15 16.22
N ARG A 20 12.32 -12.20 17.09
CA ARG A 20 11.37 -11.64 18.07
C ARG A 20 10.26 -10.88 17.36
N GLY A 21 10.62 -10.01 16.41
CA GLY A 21 9.68 -9.23 15.60
C GLY A 21 8.76 -10.13 14.77
N GLU A 22 9.29 -11.19 14.16
CA GLU A 22 8.51 -12.19 13.43
C GLU A 22 7.44 -12.84 14.31
N LYS A 23 7.82 -13.26 15.50
CA LYS A 23 6.89 -13.88 16.46
C LYS A 23 5.76 -12.92 16.84
N ILE A 24 6.09 -11.68 17.17
CA ILE A 24 5.10 -10.65 17.54
C ILE A 24 4.21 -10.34 16.32
N PHE A 25 4.80 -10.19 15.16
CA PHE A 25 4.06 -9.95 13.92
C PHE A 25 3.05 -11.07 13.63
N ALA A 26 3.47 -12.33 13.75
CA ALA A 26 2.61 -13.49 13.54
C ALA A 26 1.43 -13.52 14.52
N GLN A 27 1.64 -13.11 15.76
CA GLN A 27 0.62 -13.14 16.81
C GLN A 27 -0.32 -11.92 16.81
N SER A 28 0.14 -10.78 16.30
CA SER A 28 -0.56 -9.51 16.47
C SER A 28 -0.92 -8.81 15.16
N CYS A 29 -0.08 -8.90 14.14
CA CYS A 29 -0.20 -8.13 12.90
C CYS A 29 -0.75 -8.96 11.73
N SER A 30 -0.53 -10.29 11.74
CA SER A 30 -1.06 -11.21 10.73
C SER A 30 -2.44 -11.76 11.08
N VAL A 31 -2.84 -11.68 12.36
CA VAL A 31 -4.13 -12.19 12.87
C VAL A 31 -5.30 -11.35 12.33
N GLY A 32 -6.49 -11.97 12.27
CA GLY A 32 -7.70 -11.29 11.82
C GLY A 32 -7.64 -10.77 10.40
N TYR A 33 -6.74 -11.30 9.58
CA TYR A 33 -6.53 -10.89 8.19
C TYR A 33 -5.95 -9.47 8.02
N CYS A 34 -5.26 -8.93 9.03
CA CYS A 34 -4.69 -7.58 8.92
C CYS A 34 -3.63 -7.51 7.82
N HIS A 35 -2.40 -7.96 8.04
CA HIS A 35 -1.33 -7.92 7.03
C HIS A 35 -1.02 -9.28 6.38
N GLY A 36 -1.73 -10.33 6.79
CA GLY A 36 -1.51 -11.70 6.30
C GLY A 36 -0.21 -12.33 6.79
N VAL A 37 -0.02 -13.60 6.47
CA VAL A 37 1.17 -14.36 6.87
C VAL A 37 2.42 -13.73 6.26
N ALA A 38 3.41 -13.43 7.10
CA ALA A 38 4.67 -12.79 6.69
C ALA A 38 4.45 -11.52 5.83
N GLY A 39 3.40 -10.74 6.11
CA GLY A 39 3.13 -9.50 5.40
C GLY A 39 2.66 -9.66 3.96
N ALA A 40 2.20 -10.84 3.57
CA ALA A 40 1.89 -11.17 2.17
C ALA A 40 0.68 -10.40 1.61
N ALA A 41 -0.33 -10.16 2.37
CA ALA A 41 -1.48 -9.27 2.21
C ALA A 41 -2.66 -9.78 3.05
N GLY A 42 -3.54 -8.86 3.46
CA GLY A 42 -4.76 -9.14 4.18
C GLY A 42 -5.79 -8.05 3.86
N ARG A 43 -6.55 -7.61 4.85
CA ARG A 43 -7.38 -6.40 4.74
C ARG A 43 -6.54 -5.13 4.82
N GLY A 44 -5.39 -5.20 5.50
CA GLY A 44 -4.37 -4.17 5.51
C GLY A 44 -3.43 -4.31 4.32
N PRO A 45 -2.56 -3.32 4.09
CA PRO A 45 -1.64 -3.32 2.97
C PRO A 45 -0.65 -4.47 3.06
N ARG A 46 -0.23 -4.96 1.89
CA ARG A 46 0.92 -5.86 1.77
C ARG A 46 2.18 -5.12 2.27
N LEU A 47 2.97 -5.80 3.07
CA LEU A 47 4.24 -5.29 3.60
C LEU A 47 5.44 -5.98 2.96
N ARG A 48 5.27 -7.26 2.59
CA ARG A 48 6.32 -8.08 1.98
C ARG A 48 6.69 -7.57 0.59
N GLY A 49 7.98 -7.48 0.29
CA GLY A 49 8.49 -7.00 -1.00
C GLY A 49 8.35 -5.49 -1.19
N ARG A 50 8.09 -4.74 -0.11
CA ARG A 50 7.97 -3.27 -0.16
C ARG A 50 8.98 -2.61 0.76
N THR A 51 9.52 -1.50 0.30
CA THR A 51 10.48 -0.70 1.07
C THR A 51 9.76 0.44 1.78
N PHE A 52 9.93 0.50 3.09
CA PHE A 52 9.47 1.60 3.93
C PHE A 52 10.63 2.12 4.75
N SER A 53 10.62 3.42 5.09
CA SER A 53 11.56 3.92 6.09
C SER A 53 11.23 3.33 7.47
N LYS A 54 12.25 3.04 8.28
CA LYS A 54 12.04 2.53 9.64
C LYS A 54 11.28 3.52 10.52
N ASP A 55 11.52 4.81 10.34
CA ASP A 55 10.82 5.87 11.09
C ASP A 55 9.32 5.87 10.78
N TYR A 56 8.95 5.70 9.51
CA TYR A 56 7.55 5.56 9.11
C TYR A 56 6.93 4.30 9.70
N LEU A 57 7.59 3.14 9.57
CA LEU A 57 7.10 1.89 10.16
C LEU A 57 6.94 2.01 11.68
N TYR A 58 7.90 2.65 12.36
CA TYR A 58 7.83 2.86 13.80
C TYR A 58 6.65 3.75 14.19
N SER A 59 6.49 4.90 13.55
CA SER A 59 5.41 5.83 13.87
C SER A 59 4.03 5.20 13.64
N VAL A 60 3.84 4.52 12.50
CA VAL A 60 2.57 3.85 12.15
C VAL A 60 2.29 2.67 13.09
N THR A 61 3.31 1.93 13.50
CA THR A 61 3.11 0.83 14.45
C THR A 61 2.82 1.37 15.84
N ARG A 62 3.60 2.34 16.30
CA ARG A 62 3.47 2.91 17.64
C ARG A 62 2.12 3.63 17.82
N ASP A 63 1.79 4.55 16.91
CA ASP A 63 0.67 5.49 17.07
C ASP A 63 -0.58 5.08 16.27
N GLY A 64 -0.46 4.05 15.42
CA GLY A 64 -1.52 3.65 14.50
C GLY A 64 -1.71 4.66 13.37
N ILE A 65 -2.76 4.42 12.57
CA ILE A 65 -3.22 5.39 11.57
C ILE A 65 -4.59 5.89 12.03
N PRO A 66 -4.72 7.15 12.43
CA PRO A 66 -5.98 7.69 12.94
C PRO A 66 -7.14 7.42 11.98
N ASN A 67 -8.29 7.04 12.55
CA ASN A 67 -9.52 6.75 11.80
C ASN A 67 -9.42 5.62 10.77
N SER A 68 -8.46 4.72 10.94
CA SER A 68 -8.30 3.51 10.13
C SER A 68 -8.38 2.23 10.99
N ALA A 69 -8.27 1.07 10.33
CA ALA A 69 -8.23 -0.21 11.02
C ALA A 69 -6.85 -0.53 11.65
N MET A 70 -5.81 0.29 11.39
CA MET A 70 -4.48 0.12 11.99
C MET A 70 -4.46 0.76 13.38
N PRO A 71 -4.52 -0.02 14.48
CA PRO A 71 -4.55 0.53 15.82
C PRO A 71 -3.17 0.98 16.28
N ALA A 72 -3.13 1.86 17.29
CA ALA A 72 -1.92 2.15 18.04
C ALA A 72 -1.50 0.94 18.88
N TRP A 73 -0.20 0.64 18.88
CA TRP A 73 0.37 -0.48 19.62
C TRP A 73 1.18 -0.04 20.85
N LYS A 74 1.44 1.24 21.05
CA LYS A 74 2.22 1.78 22.18
C LYS A 74 1.70 1.40 23.56
N ASP A 75 0.38 1.17 23.67
CA ASP A 75 -0.24 0.77 24.93
C ASP A 75 -0.33 -0.76 25.11
N ARG A 76 0.08 -1.52 24.09
CA ARG A 76 -0.02 -3.00 24.02
C ARG A 76 1.33 -3.69 23.89
N LEU A 77 2.29 -3.02 23.28
CA LEU A 77 3.66 -3.50 23.07
C LEU A 77 4.64 -2.54 23.75
N LYS A 78 5.70 -3.10 24.31
CA LYS A 78 6.83 -2.30 24.75
C LYS A 78 7.55 -1.70 23.55
N ASP A 79 8.23 -0.57 23.75
CA ASP A 79 8.94 0.11 22.68
C ASP A 79 9.98 -0.79 21.97
N GLU A 80 10.69 -1.61 22.74
CA GLU A 80 11.61 -2.62 22.21
C GLU A 80 10.95 -3.67 21.31
N ASP A 81 9.67 -4.00 21.58
CA ASP A 81 8.87 -4.92 20.76
C ASP A 81 8.41 -4.26 19.46
N ILE A 82 8.08 -2.97 19.55
CA ILE A 82 7.76 -2.16 18.35
C ILE A 82 8.98 -2.09 17.44
N HIS A 83 10.17 -1.81 17.97
CA HIS A 83 11.41 -1.83 17.19
C HIS A 83 11.70 -3.19 16.57
N ALA A 84 11.48 -4.28 17.31
CA ALA A 84 11.64 -5.63 16.77
C ALA A 84 10.69 -5.91 15.60
N VAL A 85 9.41 -5.51 15.70
CA VAL A 85 8.44 -5.63 14.61
C VAL A 85 8.85 -4.79 13.41
N VAL A 86 9.31 -3.55 13.62
CA VAL A 86 9.81 -2.67 12.56
C VAL A 86 10.98 -3.29 11.82
N ASP A 87 11.96 -3.85 12.55
CA ASP A 87 13.11 -4.53 11.94
C ASP A 87 12.70 -5.77 11.14
N TYR A 88 11.75 -6.54 11.65
CA TYR A 88 11.19 -7.67 10.92
C TYR A 88 10.48 -7.21 9.64
N VAL A 89 9.59 -6.22 9.71
CA VAL A 89 8.88 -5.71 8.52
C VAL A 89 9.85 -5.11 7.51
N ALA A 90 10.87 -4.38 7.96
CA ALA A 90 11.92 -3.85 7.09
C ALA A 90 12.71 -4.97 6.39
N SER A 91 12.93 -6.11 7.06
CA SER A 91 13.60 -7.27 6.47
C SER A 91 12.78 -7.96 5.38
N LEU A 92 11.46 -7.76 5.36
CA LEU A 92 10.58 -8.30 4.33
C LEU A 92 10.70 -7.60 2.98
N SER A 93 11.38 -6.45 2.89
CA SER A 93 11.56 -5.69 1.65
C SER A 93 12.32 -6.46 0.57
N SER A 94 13.28 -7.30 0.96
CA SER A 94 14.07 -8.15 0.05
C SER A 94 13.48 -9.54 -0.16
N ALA A 95 12.37 -9.87 0.51
CA ALA A 95 11.75 -11.17 0.42
C ALA A 95 11.04 -11.33 -0.93
N THR A 96 11.69 -12.04 -1.86
CA THR A 96 11.07 -12.50 -3.11
C THR A 96 9.95 -13.51 -2.83
N ASP A 97 9.01 -13.62 -3.77
CA ASP A 97 7.82 -14.49 -3.67
C ASP A 97 8.12 -16.00 -3.74
N ALA A 98 8.98 -16.51 -2.86
CA ALA A 98 8.84 -17.90 -2.46
C ALA A 98 7.52 -17.96 -1.66
N ALA A 99 6.48 -18.57 -2.25
CA ALA A 99 5.13 -18.58 -1.73
C ALA A 99 5.11 -19.02 -0.27
N PRO A 100 4.59 -18.20 0.67
CA PRO A 100 4.27 -18.72 1.99
C PRO A 100 3.18 -19.78 1.86
N PRO A 101 3.11 -20.77 2.77
CA PRO A 101 2.04 -21.77 2.76
C PRO A 101 0.68 -21.06 2.73
N ALA A 102 -0.16 -21.47 1.80
CA ALA A 102 -1.45 -20.88 1.54
C ALA A 102 -2.32 -20.92 2.80
N ASN A 103 -2.55 -19.77 3.40
CA ASN A 103 -3.68 -19.60 4.30
C ASN A 103 -4.91 -19.27 3.44
N PRO A 104 -6.05 -19.94 3.61
CA PRO A 104 -7.22 -19.68 2.78
C PRO A 104 -7.68 -18.23 2.97
N MET A 105 -7.52 -17.44 1.93
CA MET A 105 -8.00 -16.07 1.87
C MET A 105 -9.49 -16.06 1.51
N PRO A 106 -10.29 -15.11 2.03
CA PRO A 106 -11.69 -15.02 1.66
C PRO A 106 -11.85 -14.89 0.14
N PRO A 107 -12.85 -15.51 -0.46
CA PRO A 107 -13.08 -15.43 -1.90
C PRO A 107 -13.30 -13.96 -2.32
N GLY A 108 -12.45 -13.45 -3.23
CA GLY A 108 -12.60 -12.14 -3.85
C GLY A 108 -11.39 -11.20 -3.81
N ILE A 109 -10.39 -11.41 -2.91
CA ILE A 109 -9.21 -10.55 -2.81
C ILE A 109 -7.97 -11.42 -2.57
N GLY A 110 -7.45 -12.06 -3.58
CA GLY A 110 -6.31 -12.92 -3.43
C GLY A 110 -5.38 -12.97 -4.64
N PRO A 111 -4.13 -13.45 -4.46
CA PRO A 111 -3.21 -13.67 -5.56
C PRO A 111 -3.69 -14.67 -6.61
N ALA A 112 -4.87 -15.27 -6.44
CA ALA A 112 -5.54 -16.06 -7.48
C ALA A 112 -5.80 -15.26 -8.78
N SER A 113 -5.75 -13.93 -8.74
CA SER A 113 -5.77 -13.10 -9.94
C SER A 113 -4.47 -13.17 -10.75
N LEU A 114 -3.37 -13.60 -10.13
CA LEU A 114 -2.06 -13.74 -10.79
C LEU A 114 -1.87 -15.16 -11.38
N ALA A 115 -2.54 -16.17 -10.83
CA ALA A 115 -2.25 -17.58 -11.12
C ALA A 115 -2.80 -18.09 -12.46
N SER A 116 -3.68 -17.34 -13.16
CA SER A 116 -4.23 -17.81 -14.45
C SER A 116 -4.55 -16.64 -15.38
N PHE A 117 -3.50 -16.04 -15.95
CA PHE A 117 -3.67 -15.20 -17.11
C PHE A 117 -3.89 -16.08 -18.35
N ASN A 118 -5.12 -16.09 -18.87
CA ASN A 118 -5.51 -16.87 -20.06
C ASN A 118 -5.50 -16.01 -21.34
N GLY A 119 -4.80 -14.87 -21.30
CA GLY A 119 -4.68 -13.97 -22.45
C GLY A 119 -3.47 -14.27 -23.33
N PRO A 120 -3.33 -13.53 -24.44
CA PRO A 120 -2.23 -13.71 -25.36
C PRO A 120 -0.88 -13.30 -24.72
N PRO A 121 0.25 -13.90 -25.16
CA PRO A 121 1.58 -13.60 -24.61
C PRO A 121 1.94 -12.11 -24.58
N GLN A 122 1.45 -11.34 -25.57
CA GLN A 122 1.70 -9.91 -25.67
C GLN A 122 1.06 -9.08 -24.55
N ALA A 123 0.04 -9.62 -23.89
CA ALA A 123 -0.62 -8.98 -22.75
C ALA A 123 -0.19 -9.58 -21.39
N ALA A 124 0.52 -10.72 -21.40
CA ALA A 124 0.90 -11.43 -20.18
C ALA A 124 1.83 -10.59 -19.28
N ARG A 125 2.83 -9.93 -19.88
CA ARG A 125 3.76 -9.09 -19.14
C ARG A 125 3.06 -7.87 -18.52
N GLY A 126 2.18 -7.22 -19.29
CA GLY A 126 1.40 -6.10 -18.78
C GLY A 126 0.45 -6.49 -17.66
N HIS A 127 -0.16 -7.69 -17.76
CA HIS A 127 -0.96 -8.24 -16.65
C HIS A 127 -0.10 -8.44 -15.39
N ALA A 128 1.08 -9.05 -15.51
CA ALA A 128 1.98 -9.27 -14.38
C ALA A 128 2.38 -7.94 -13.72
N LEU A 129 2.75 -6.94 -14.53
CA LEU A 129 3.12 -5.60 -14.05
C LEU A 129 1.94 -4.86 -13.40
N PHE A 130 0.74 -4.97 -13.97
CA PHE A 130 -0.47 -4.32 -13.43
C PHE A 130 -0.81 -4.79 -12.02
N PHE A 131 -0.56 -6.06 -11.72
CA PHE A 131 -0.85 -6.69 -10.43
C PHE A 131 0.42 -7.02 -9.63
N ASP A 132 1.58 -6.49 -10.00
CA ASP A 132 2.85 -6.77 -9.32
C ASP A 132 2.80 -6.31 -7.85
N PRO A 133 2.74 -7.22 -6.89
CA PRO A 133 2.61 -6.85 -5.50
C PRO A 133 3.91 -6.29 -4.90
N ALA A 134 5.04 -6.42 -5.58
CA ALA A 134 6.32 -5.88 -5.13
C ALA A 134 6.46 -4.39 -5.43
N ARG A 135 5.59 -3.85 -6.30
CA ARG A 135 5.59 -2.44 -6.70
C ARG A 135 4.31 -1.73 -6.22
N GLU A 136 4.26 -0.42 -6.36
CA GLU A 136 3.04 0.37 -6.23
C GLU A 136 2.13 0.10 -7.43
N ASN A 137 1.52 -1.09 -7.46
CA ASN A 137 0.86 -1.63 -8.64
C ASN A 137 -0.48 -0.94 -8.93
N CYS A 138 -0.81 -0.86 -10.21
CA CYS A 138 -2.05 -0.25 -10.69
C CYS A 138 -3.31 -0.93 -10.10
N GLY A 139 -3.28 -2.25 -9.94
CA GLY A 139 -4.38 -3.05 -9.39
C GLY A 139 -4.65 -2.82 -7.90
N ALA A 140 -3.76 -2.13 -7.17
CA ALA A 140 -3.99 -1.74 -5.79
C ALA A 140 -5.00 -0.57 -5.65
N CYS A 141 -5.19 0.19 -6.74
CA CYS A 141 -6.10 1.33 -6.78
C CYS A 141 -7.16 1.21 -7.86
N HIS A 142 -6.85 0.53 -8.96
CA HIS A 142 -7.72 0.44 -10.13
C HIS A 142 -8.25 -0.96 -10.36
N SER A 143 -9.51 -1.03 -10.76
CA SER A 143 -10.07 -2.24 -11.35
C SER A 143 -10.02 -2.21 -12.88
N ILE A 144 -9.95 -3.39 -13.46
CA ILE A 144 -10.13 -3.59 -14.89
C ILE A 144 -10.89 -4.89 -15.15
N ALA A 145 -11.98 -4.82 -15.87
CA ALA A 145 -12.81 -5.98 -16.16
C ALA A 145 -13.24 -6.76 -14.89
N GLY A 146 -13.47 -6.05 -13.78
CA GLY A 146 -13.86 -6.63 -12.49
C GLY A 146 -12.70 -7.23 -11.68
N ARG A 147 -11.45 -7.01 -12.07
CA ARG A 147 -10.25 -7.44 -11.35
C ARG A 147 -9.52 -6.22 -10.81
N GLY A 148 -8.88 -6.34 -9.64
CA GLY A 148 -8.24 -5.23 -8.94
C GLY A 148 -9.14 -4.58 -7.90
N ILE A 149 -8.70 -3.48 -7.33
CA ILE A 149 -9.41 -2.76 -6.27
C ILE A 149 -10.00 -1.48 -6.87
N ALA A 150 -11.32 -1.32 -6.76
CA ALA A 150 -12.02 -0.16 -7.30
C ALA A 150 -11.99 1.03 -6.31
N ILE A 151 -10.81 1.60 -6.07
CA ILE A 151 -10.62 2.84 -5.32
C ILE A 151 -10.56 4.02 -6.31
N GLY A 152 -9.71 3.92 -7.30
CA GLY A 152 -9.68 4.80 -8.45
C GLY A 152 -10.70 4.38 -9.52
N PRO A 153 -10.84 5.15 -10.59
CA PRO A 153 -11.75 4.82 -11.68
C PRO A 153 -11.38 3.47 -12.33
N ASP A 154 -12.40 2.76 -12.81
CA ASP A 154 -12.21 1.55 -13.61
C ASP A 154 -11.45 1.90 -14.91
N LEU A 155 -10.36 1.18 -15.16
CA LEU A 155 -9.51 1.48 -16.30
C LEU A 155 -10.10 0.89 -17.57
N LYS A 156 -10.35 1.77 -18.51
CA LYS A 156 -10.70 1.42 -19.89
C LYS A 156 -9.47 1.52 -20.77
N SER A 157 -9.49 0.84 -21.91
CA SER A 157 -8.43 1.02 -22.91
C SER A 157 -8.29 2.48 -23.31
N GLN A 158 -7.07 3.01 -23.15
CA GLN A 158 -6.73 4.37 -23.57
C GLN A 158 -5.67 4.28 -24.68
N PRO A 159 -5.85 4.96 -25.82
CA PRO A 159 -4.88 4.90 -26.92
C PRO A 159 -3.49 5.38 -26.49
N ASP A 160 -3.42 6.46 -25.72
CA ASP A 160 -2.17 7.08 -25.27
C ASP A 160 -1.94 6.86 -23.77
N PHE A 161 -2.01 5.60 -23.33
CA PHE A 161 -1.93 5.25 -21.92
C PHE A 161 -0.67 5.81 -21.22
N VAL A 162 0.49 5.71 -21.87
CA VAL A 162 1.78 6.20 -21.32
C VAL A 162 1.72 7.71 -21.08
N THR A 163 1.30 8.47 -22.09
CA THR A 163 1.15 9.93 -21.98
C THR A 163 0.11 10.29 -20.91
N LEU A 164 -1.01 9.59 -20.87
CA LEU A 164 -2.07 9.84 -19.89
C LEU A 164 -1.56 9.64 -18.46
N VAL A 165 -0.85 8.56 -18.20
CA VAL A 165 -0.31 8.23 -16.88
C VAL A 165 0.67 9.30 -16.39
N HIS A 166 1.54 9.80 -17.26
CA HIS A 166 2.50 10.86 -16.90
C HIS A 166 1.89 12.24 -16.79
N SER A 167 0.85 12.52 -17.56
CA SER A 167 0.20 13.84 -17.59
C SER A 167 -0.97 13.95 -16.62
N SER A 168 -1.46 12.82 -16.08
CA SER A 168 -2.72 12.81 -15.36
C SER A 168 -2.66 13.57 -14.05
N HIS A 169 -3.44 14.60 -14.04
CA HIS A 169 -3.93 15.30 -12.87
C HIS A 169 -5.36 14.79 -12.62
N SER A 170 -5.61 14.24 -11.47
CA SER A 170 -6.92 13.67 -11.14
C SER A 170 -7.80 14.69 -10.44
N ARG A 171 -8.93 15.06 -11.06
CA ARG A 171 -9.97 15.86 -10.40
C ARG A 171 -10.72 15.11 -9.29
N HIS A 172 -10.53 13.80 -9.20
CA HIS A 172 -11.16 12.98 -8.16
C HIS A 172 -10.39 12.99 -6.84
N VAL A 173 -9.10 13.38 -6.87
CA VAL A 173 -8.32 13.49 -5.65
C VAL A 173 -8.57 14.84 -5.01
N LEU A 174 -8.96 14.80 -3.75
CA LEU A 174 -9.28 15.95 -2.91
C LEU A 174 -8.17 16.17 -1.90
N THR A 175 -8.01 17.39 -1.43
CA THR A 175 -7.35 17.70 -0.16
C THR A 175 -8.41 17.60 0.93
N ALA A 176 -8.29 16.59 1.78
CA ALA A 176 -9.07 16.50 3.00
C ALA A 176 -8.38 17.33 4.08
N ARG A 177 -9.11 18.29 4.66
CA ARG A 177 -8.69 19.06 5.81
C ARG A 177 -9.59 18.75 6.98
N LEU A 178 -8.99 18.33 8.09
CA LEU A 178 -9.69 18.06 9.32
C LEU A 178 -9.73 19.30 10.22
N LYS A 179 -10.70 19.37 11.15
CA LYS A 179 -10.72 20.40 12.19
C LYS A 179 -9.50 20.37 13.12
N SER A 180 -8.86 19.20 13.24
CA SER A 180 -7.58 19.06 13.95
C SER A 180 -6.41 19.81 13.30
N GLY A 181 -6.56 20.25 12.05
CA GLY A 181 -5.52 20.87 11.24
C GLY A 181 -4.76 19.88 10.34
N GLU A 182 -5.00 18.58 10.46
CA GLU A 182 -4.41 17.58 9.57
C GLU A 182 -4.93 17.75 8.14
N GLU A 183 -4.02 17.63 7.17
CA GLU A 183 -4.35 17.64 5.74
C GLU A 183 -3.69 16.46 5.03
N PHE A 184 -4.43 15.82 4.10
CA PHE A 184 -3.90 14.75 3.27
C PHE A 184 -4.67 14.64 1.93
N PRO A 185 -4.04 14.10 0.88
CA PRO A 185 -4.72 13.79 -0.37
C PRO A 185 -5.66 12.61 -0.19
N ALA A 186 -6.90 12.73 -0.67
CA ALA A 186 -7.94 11.76 -0.41
C ALA A 186 -8.84 11.49 -1.62
N LEU A 187 -9.33 10.26 -1.72
CA LEU A 187 -10.46 9.90 -2.56
C LEU A 187 -11.69 9.66 -1.68
N LEU A 188 -12.81 10.25 -2.07
CA LEU A 188 -14.07 10.06 -1.35
C LEU A 188 -14.62 8.66 -1.64
N ALA A 189 -14.68 7.80 -0.61
CA ALA A 189 -15.27 6.48 -0.70
C ALA A 189 -16.78 6.52 -0.43
N GLU A 190 -17.17 7.23 0.64
CA GLU A 190 -18.56 7.33 1.06
C GLU A 190 -18.75 8.58 1.94
N GLN A 191 -19.89 9.22 1.81
CA GLN A 191 -20.30 10.30 2.71
C GLN A 191 -21.79 10.20 3.00
N ASN A 192 -22.14 10.26 4.27
CA ASN A 192 -23.52 10.32 4.72
C ASN A 192 -23.67 11.38 5.83
N GLY A 193 -24.85 11.47 6.43
CA GLY A 193 -25.14 12.49 7.45
C GLY A 193 -24.30 12.35 8.74
N ARG A 194 -23.70 11.20 9.00
CA ARG A 194 -22.96 10.90 10.25
C ARG A 194 -21.46 10.76 10.04
N GLN A 195 -21.03 10.19 8.93
CA GLN A 195 -19.64 9.86 8.68
C GLN A 195 -19.20 10.16 7.27
N THR A 196 -17.90 10.36 7.11
CA THR A 196 -17.19 10.47 5.83
C THR A 196 -16.07 9.43 5.82
N ARG A 197 -16.04 8.59 4.78
CA ARG A 197 -14.99 7.60 4.54
C ARG A 197 -14.13 8.06 3.38
N LEU A 198 -12.83 8.16 3.63
CA LEU A 198 -11.85 8.65 2.68
C LEU A 198 -10.74 7.62 2.52
N TYR A 199 -10.34 7.37 1.30
CA TYR A 199 -9.06 6.72 1.06
C TYR A 199 -7.96 7.77 1.10
N ASP A 200 -7.07 7.66 2.07
CA ASP A 200 -5.83 8.44 2.12
C ASP A 200 -4.89 7.92 1.04
N VAL A 201 -4.57 8.76 0.06
CA VAL A 201 -3.72 8.44 -1.09
C VAL A 201 -2.36 9.13 -1.00
N THR A 202 -1.89 9.37 0.21
CA THR A 202 -0.51 9.86 0.45
C THR A 202 0.51 8.82 0.01
N LEU A 203 0.19 7.54 0.20
CA LEU A 203 1.03 6.39 -0.18
C LEU A 203 0.16 5.30 -0.81
N ALA A 204 0.79 4.43 -1.60
CA ALA A 204 0.15 3.21 -2.11
C ALA A 204 0.54 1.99 -1.22
N PRO A 205 -0.38 1.05 -0.98
CA PRO A 205 -1.82 1.11 -1.29
C PRO A 205 -2.54 2.12 -0.40
N PRO A 206 -3.63 2.73 -0.89
CA PRO A 206 -4.42 3.70 -0.14
C PRO A 206 -5.00 3.13 1.16
N VAL A 207 -5.08 3.97 2.19
CA VAL A 207 -5.63 3.59 3.49
C VAL A 207 -7.04 4.15 3.65
N LEU A 208 -8.02 3.28 3.91
CA LEU A 208 -9.37 3.72 4.21
C LEU A 208 -9.45 4.28 5.64
N ARG A 209 -9.83 5.55 5.75
CA ARG A 209 -10.03 6.26 7.03
C ARG A 209 -11.49 6.67 7.17
N THR A 210 -12.03 6.58 8.38
CA THR A 210 -13.42 6.94 8.67
C THR A 210 -13.44 8.07 9.71
N PHE A 211 -14.17 9.12 9.41
CA PHE A 211 -14.28 10.33 10.21
C PHE A 211 -15.74 10.60 10.55
N ALA A 212 -16.02 11.20 11.70
CA ALA A 212 -17.30 11.85 11.91
C ALA A 212 -17.47 12.98 10.88
N ARG A 213 -18.68 13.19 10.38
CA ARG A 213 -18.94 14.23 9.37
C ARG A 213 -18.50 15.62 9.84
N GLU A 214 -18.64 15.87 11.13
CA GLU A 214 -18.29 17.12 11.79
C GLU A 214 -16.78 17.36 11.93
N ASP A 215 -15.94 16.31 11.87
CA ASP A 215 -14.48 16.44 11.96
C ASP A 215 -13.85 16.92 10.65
N ILE A 216 -14.57 16.81 9.55
CA ILE A 216 -14.12 17.29 8.25
C ILE A 216 -14.36 18.79 8.14
N ALA A 217 -13.28 19.56 8.10
CA ALA A 217 -13.35 21.01 7.89
C ALA A 217 -13.62 21.35 6.42
N SER A 218 -12.95 20.68 5.49
CA SER A 218 -13.21 20.84 4.05
C SER A 218 -12.71 19.65 3.23
N LEU A 219 -13.36 19.44 2.08
CA LEU A 219 -12.91 18.60 0.98
C LEU A 219 -12.83 19.47 -0.26
N ARG A 220 -11.65 19.68 -0.81
CA ARG A 220 -11.43 20.55 -1.97
C ARG A 220 -10.58 19.81 -3.00
N GLU A 221 -10.76 20.13 -4.27
CA GLU A 221 -9.90 19.59 -5.34
C GLU A 221 -8.42 19.79 -4.99
N ASN A 222 -7.59 18.76 -5.25
CA ASN A 222 -6.16 18.80 -5.00
C ASN A 222 -5.39 19.01 -6.33
N PRO A 223 -5.07 20.24 -6.72
CA PRO A 223 -4.40 20.52 -7.98
C PRO A 223 -2.92 20.14 -7.99
N SER A 224 -2.33 19.89 -6.84
CA SER A 224 -0.92 19.51 -6.70
C SER A 224 -0.66 18.01 -6.74
N TRP A 225 -1.68 17.17 -6.50
CA TRP A 225 -1.52 15.73 -6.57
C TRP A 225 -1.23 15.27 -8.00
N ARG A 226 -0.28 14.37 -8.15
CA ARG A 226 0.14 13.82 -9.45
C ARG A 226 0.11 12.30 -9.42
N HIS A 227 -0.56 11.72 -10.39
CA HIS A 227 -0.58 10.28 -10.58
C HIS A 227 0.83 9.73 -10.92
N SER A 228 1.64 10.52 -11.61
CA SER A 228 3.01 10.17 -11.98
C SER A 228 3.88 9.78 -10.79
N ASP A 229 3.61 10.29 -9.59
CA ASP A 229 4.38 9.96 -8.39
C ASP A 229 4.28 8.48 -8.00
N PHE A 230 3.19 7.80 -8.41
CA PHE A 230 2.93 6.39 -8.16
C PHE A 230 3.40 5.46 -9.28
N VAL A 231 3.88 5.99 -10.38
CA VAL A 231 4.31 5.20 -11.54
C VAL A 231 5.76 5.45 -11.94
N LYS A 232 6.48 6.28 -11.19
CA LYS A 232 7.88 6.65 -11.45
C LYS A 232 8.85 5.47 -11.50
N GLU A 233 8.50 4.34 -10.89
CA GLU A 233 9.30 3.11 -10.91
C GLU A 233 9.11 2.26 -12.17
N TYR A 234 8.15 2.63 -13.04
CA TYR A 234 7.90 1.93 -14.30
C TYR A 234 8.62 2.62 -15.45
N SER A 235 9.35 1.85 -16.24
CA SER A 235 9.88 2.31 -17.52
C SER A 235 8.78 2.49 -18.55
N GLU A 236 9.00 3.30 -19.58
CA GLU A 236 8.04 3.48 -20.67
C GLU A 236 7.65 2.16 -21.34
N ALA A 237 8.60 1.26 -21.53
CA ALA A 237 8.35 -0.07 -22.10
C ALA A 237 7.42 -0.91 -21.22
N GLU A 238 7.54 -0.81 -19.89
CA GLU A 238 6.65 -1.49 -18.94
C GLU A 238 5.26 -0.87 -18.94
N LEU A 239 5.16 0.46 -19.04
CA LEU A 239 3.88 1.15 -19.19
C LEU A 239 3.18 0.78 -20.51
N GLU A 240 3.94 0.63 -21.61
CA GLU A 240 3.39 0.13 -22.86
C GLU A 240 2.86 -1.31 -22.74
N ASP A 241 3.57 -2.18 -22.01
CA ASP A 241 3.12 -3.54 -21.74
C ASP A 241 1.81 -3.54 -20.95
N ILE A 242 1.72 -2.69 -19.92
CA ILE A 242 0.47 -2.47 -19.17
C ILE A 242 -0.63 -1.98 -20.13
N GLY A 243 -0.35 -1.02 -20.99
CA GLY A 243 -1.29 -0.54 -22.01
C GLY A 243 -1.78 -1.64 -22.95
N ARG A 244 -0.92 -2.60 -23.34
CA ARG A 244 -1.31 -3.78 -24.13
C ARG A 244 -2.28 -4.67 -23.35
N TYR A 245 -2.00 -4.89 -22.06
CA TYR A 245 -2.92 -5.64 -21.20
C TYR A 245 -4.28 -4.95 -21.07
N LEU A 246 -4.32 -3.63 -20.83
CA LEU A 246 -5.57 -2.87 -20.73
C LEU A 246 -6.39 -2.99 -22.01
N ARG A 247 -5.78 -2.83 -23.19
CA ARG A 247 -6.44 -2.99 -24.49
C ARG A 247 -7.00 -4.38 -24.70
N TRP A 248 -6.29 -5.42 -24.26
CA TRP A 248 -6.79 -6.80 -24.35
C TRP A 248 -7.94 -7.04 -23.38
N ALA A 249 -7.81 -6.62 -22.13
CA ALA A 249 -8.80 -6.86 -21.07
C ALA A 249 -10.15 -6.14 -21.33
N THR A 250 -10.14 -5.10 -22.16
CA THR A 250 -11.34 -4.31 -22.50
C THR A 250 -11.90 -4.61 -23.90
N LYS A 251 -11.24 -5.48 -24.70
CA LYS A 251 -11.79 -5.94 -25.98
C LYS A 251 -13.00 -6.83 -25.74
N GLY A 252 -14.15 -6.42 -26.29
CA GLY A 252 -15.38 -7.23 -26.26
C GLY A 252 -16.34 -6.93 -25.11
N LYS A 253 -16.18 -5.78 -24.45
CA LYS A 253 -17.18 -5.26 -23.48
C LYS A 253 -17.84 -3.99 -24.00
#